data_508b94f956d815b04685bf571fbf994b
#
_entry.id   508b94f956d815b04685bf571fbf994b
#
_cell.length_a   1.000
_cell.length_b   1.000
_cell.length_c   1.000
_cell.angle_alpha   90.00
_cell.angle_beta   90.00
_cell.angle_gamma   90.00
#
_symmetry.space_group_name_H-M   'P 1'
#
loop_
_entity.id
_entity.type
_entity.pdbx_description
1 polymer ?
#
loop_
_entity_poly.entity_id
_entity_poly.type
_entity_poly.pdbx_seq_one_letter_code
_entity_poly.pdbx_strand_id
1 'polypeptide(L)'
;MAVPNLVDSSGWIEYFTDGPNGGIFADPLSDESRLVVPTVSMYEVFRVVLRERGEDDALSVAALMGRGREIPLSSALALEAARLAHEGQLAMADGIILATARLTGATLWTQDSDFAGMPNVHYVSKIPS
;
A
#
# COMPACT_ATOMS: atom_id res chain seq x y z
N MET A 1 -1.19 -21.82 -6.13
CA MET A 1 -2.00 -20.64 -5.79
C MET A 1 -1.17 -19.40 -6.03
N ALA A 2 -1.75 -18.38 -6.65
CA ALA A 2 -1.05 -17.15 -6.88
C ALA A 2 -0.91 -16.36 -5.56
N VAL A 3 0.27 -15.79 -5.33
CA VAL A 3 0.54 -14.97 -4.15
C VAL A 3 -0.16 -13.62 -4.31
N PRO A 4 -0.92 -13.15 -3.31
CA PRO A 4 -1.52 -11.82 -3.39
C PRO A 4 -0.45 -10.71 -3.41
N ASN A 5 -0.83 -9.55 -3.92
CA ASN A 5 0.00 -8.36 -3.93
C ASN A 5 -0.65 -7.26 -3.10
N LEU A 6 0.16 -6.59 -2.30
CA LEU A 6 -0.25 -5.39 -1.59
C LEU A 6 0.72 -4.27 -1.98
N VAL A 7 0.19 -3.22 -2.60
CA VAL A 7 0.97 -2.03 -2.92
C VAL A 7 0.73 -1.01 -1.81
N ASP A 8 1.79 -0.52 -1.18
CA ASP A 8 1.64 0.46 -0.12
C ASP A 8 1.17 1.82 -0.65
N SER A 9 0.86 2.73 0.26
CA SER A 9 0.31 4.04 -0.11
C SER A 9 1.26 4.81 -1.04
N SER A 10 2.57 4.72 -0.81
CA SER A 10 3.55 5.42 -1.64
C SER A 10 3.55 4.89 -3.08
N GLY A 11 3.39 3.58 -3.25
CA GLY A 11 3.32 2.97 -4.58
C GLY A 11 2.06 3.37 -5.34
N TRP A 12 0.91 3.42 -4.67
CA TRP A 12 -0.33 3.90 -5.26
C TRP A 12 -0.20 5.34 -5.75
N ILE A 13 0.37 6.21 -4.92
CA ILE A 13 0.55 7.62 -5.25
C ILE A 13 1.52 7.77 -6.42
N GLU A 14 2.62 7.03 -6.41
CA GLU A 14 3.60 7.05 -7.48
C GLU A 14 2.98 6.65 -8.82
N TYR A 15 2.19 5.57 -8.82
CA TYR A 15 1.50 5.10 -10.03
C TYR A 15 0.47 6.13 -10.51
N PHE A 16 -0.41 6.60 -9.61
CA PHE A 16 -1.53 7.47 -10.00
C PHE A 16 -1.05 8.84 -10.47
N THR A 17 0.05 9.34 -9.90
CA THR A 17 0.62 10.65 -10.27
C THR A 17 1.67 10.55 -11.37
N ASP A 18 1.83 9.38 -11.95
CA ASP A 18 2.75 9.13 -13.08
C ASP A 18 4.22 9.43 -12.71
N GLY A 19 4.62 9.04 -11.49
CA GLY A 19 5.99 9.20 -11.03
C GLY A 19 6.97 8.23 -11.70
N PRO A 20 8.29 8.41 -11.49
CA PRO A 20 9.32 7.61 -12.17
C PRO A 20 9.20 6.11 -11.97
N ASN A 21 8.74 5.66 -10.80
CA ASN A 21 8.56 4.22 -10.52
C ASN A 21 7.15 3.72 -10.85
N GLY A 22 6.30 4.56 -11.44
CA GLY A 22 4.89 4.21 -11.69
C GLY A 22 4.73 2.94 -12.50
N GLY A 23 5.59 2.72 -13.49
CA GLY A 23 5.55 1.50 -14.31
C GLY A 23 5.83 0.22 -13.53
N ILE A 24 6.65 0.28 -12.49
CA ILE A 24 6.95 -0.87 -11.64
C ILE A 24 5.72 -1.26 -10.83
N PHE A 25 5.03 -0.28 -10.25
CA PHE A 25 3.82 -0.54 -9.46
C PHE A 25 2.62 -0.90 -10.33
N ALA A 26 2.65 -0.56 -11.62
CA ALA A 26 1.57 -0.94 -12.55
C ALA A 26 1.39 -2.46 -12.64
N ASP A 27 2.46 -3.24 -12.54
CA ASP A 27 2.38 -4.69 -12.61
C ASP A 27 1.44 -5.29 -11.54
N PRO A 28 1.69 -5.10 -10.23
CA PRO A 28 0.78 -5.63 -9.22
C PRO A 28 -0.59 -4.93 -9.25
N LEU A 29 -0.65 -3.64 -9.60
CA LEU A 29 -1.91 -2.90 -9.59
C LEU A 29 -2.85 -3.33 -10.72
N SER A 30 -2.33 -3.82 -11.84
CA SER A 30 -3.16 -4.28 -12.96
C SER A 30 -3.77 -5.66 -12.73
N ASP A 31 -3.27 -6.44 -11.79
CA ASP A 31 -3.80 -7.75 -11.47
C ASP A 31 -4.78 -7.66 -10.29
N GLU A 32 -5.97 -7.17 -10.57
CA GLU A 32 -6.98 -6.88 -9.56
C GLU A 32 -7.41 -8.12 -8.78
N SER A 33 -7.37 -9.31 -9.39
CA SER A 33 -7.75 -10.56 -8.72
C SER A 33 -6.81 -10.95 -7.57
N ARG A 34 -5.59 -10.44 -7.59
CA ARG A 34 -4.56 -10.71 -6.57
C ARG A 34 -4.27 -9.49 -5.70
N LEU A 35 -4.95 -8.38 -5.93
CA LEU A 35 -4.67 -7.12 -5.27
C LEU A 35 -5.39 -7.04 -3.91
N VAL A 36 -4.62 -6.77 -2.86
CA VAL A 36 -5.12 -6.58 -1.51
C VAL A 36 -4.93 -5.12 -1.13
N VAL A 37 -5.98 -4.49 -0.61
CA VAL A 37 -5.99 -3.06 -0.30
C VAL A 37 -6.42 -2.85 1.15
N PRO A 38 -5.47 -2.49 2.05
CA PRO A 38 -5.85 -2.10 3.41
C PRO A 38 -6.65 -0.80 3.38
N THR A 39 -7.69 -0.69 4.20
CA THR A 39 -8.49 0.54 4.24
C THR A 39 -7.68 1.75 4.69
N VAL A 40 -6.63 1.56 5.50
CA VAL A 40 -5.73 2.66 5.87
C VAL A 40 -5.03 3.25 4.65
N SER A 41 -4.69 2.42 3.66
CA SER A 41 -4.09 2.91 2.42
C SER A 41 -5.08 3.76 1.62
N MET A 42 -6.35 3.38 1.62
CA MET A 42 -7.40 4.20 0.99
C MET A 42 -7.47 5.58 1.62
N TYR A 43 -7.40 5.66 2.94
CA TYR A 43 -7.38 6.92 3.66
C TYR A 43 -6.17 7.77 3.26
N GLU A 44 -4.98 7.19 3.31
CA GLU A 44 -3.74 7.93 3.03
C GLU A 44 -3.68 8.42 1.59
N VAL A 45 -3.98 7.55 0.64
CA VAL A 45 -3.93 7.88 -0.79
C VAL A 45 -4.98 8.92 -1.13
N PHE A 46 -6.22 8.73 -0.65
CA PHE A 46 -7.30 9.68 -0.90
C PHE A 46 -6.93 11.08 -0.37
N ARG A 47 -6.40 11.14 0.84
CA ARG A 47 -6.01 12.41 1.48
C ARG A 47 -4.94 13.15 0.68
N VAL A 48 -3.91 12.45 0.24
CA VAL A 48 -2.81 13.06 -0.52
C VAL A 48 -3.30 13.56 -1.88
N VAL A 49 -4.05 12.73 -2.60
CA VAL A 49 -4.54 13.10 -3.93
C VAL A 49 -5.56 14.25 -3.82
N LEU A 50 -6.42 14.21 -2.81
CA LEU A 50 -7.38 15.30 -2.55
C LEU A 50 -6.65 16.64 -2.36
N ARG A 51 -5.60 16.64 -1.55
CA ARG A 51 -4.81 17.85 -1.28
C ARG A 51 -4.07 18.36 -2.53
N GLU A 52 -3.49 17.44 -3.30
CA GLU A 52 -2.60 17.82 -4.40
C GLU A 52 -3.30 17.97 -5.75
N ARG A 53 -4.40 17.26 -5.97
CA ARG A 53 -5.05 17.18 -7.27
C ARG A 53 -6.56 17.46 -7.26
N GLY A 54 -7.17 17.49 -6.07
CA GLY A 54 -8.60 17.79 -5.94
C GLY A 54 -9.47 16.56 -5.89
N GLU A 55 -10.78 16.80 -5.75
CA GLU A 55 -11.76 15.76 -5.44
C GLU A 55 -11.97 14.76 -6.56
N ASP A 56 -12.01 15.23 -7.82
CA ASP A 56 -12.26 14.31 -8.94
C ASP A 56 -11.18 13.24 -9.06
N ASP A 57 -9.90 13.64 -8.95
CA ASP A 57 -8.79 12.69 -8.97
C ASP A 57 -8.79 11.79 -7.74
N ALA A 58 -9.12 12.34 -6.57
CA ALA A 58 -9.22 11.55 -5.34
C ALA A 58 -10.30 10.47 -5.46
N LEU A 59 -11.47 10.81 -5.99
CA LEU A 59 -12.53 9.83 -6.23
C LEU A 59 -12.14 8.78 -7.26
N SER A 60 -11.38 9.20 -8.29
CA SER A 60 -10.90 8.26 -9.32
C SER A 60 -9.94 7.23 -8.74
N VAL A 61 -8.97 7.66 -7.91
CA VAL A 61 -8.03 6.71 -7.31
C VAL A 61 -8.73 5.81 -6.30
N ALA A 62 -9.70 6.34 -5.54
CA ALA A 62 -10.49 5.53 -4.61
C ALA A 62 -11.26 4.43 -5.35
N ALA A 63 -11.82 4.74 -6.51
CA ALA A 63 -12.53 3.76 -7.33
C ALA A 63 -11.59 2.65 -7.82
N LEU A 64 -10.37 3.01 -8.23
CA LEU A 64 -9.36 2.03 -8.62
C LEU A 64 -8.97 1.12 -7.45
N MET A 65 -8.77 1.69 -6.27
CA MET A 65 -8.44 0.92 -5.07
C MET A 65 -9.56 -0.04 -4.68
N GLY A 66 -10.81 0.39 -4.86
CA GLY A 66 -11.99 -0.43 -4.56
C GLY A 66 -12.15 -1.68 -5.43
N ARG A 67 -11.40 -1.79 -6.52
CA ARG A 67 -11.41 -3.00 -7.37
C ARG A 67 -10.62 -4.15 -6.77
N GLY A 68 -9.71 -3.88 -5.83
CA GLY A 68 -8.99 -4.92 -5.12
C GLY A 68 -9.82 -5.45 -3.94
N ARG A 69 -9.24 -6.39 -3.22
CA ARG A 69 -9.85 -6.92 -2.00
C ARG A 69 -9.55 -5.99 -0.83
N GLU A 70 -10.56 -5.31 -0.34
CA GLU A 70 -10.42 -4.42 0.81
C GLU A 70 -10.27 -5.22 2.10
N ILE A 71 -9.28 -4.84 2.93
CA ILE A 71 -9.07 -5.43 4.24
C ILE A 71 -9.24 -4.34 5.29
N PRO A 72 -10.34 -4.39 6.05
CA PRO A 72 -10.58 -3.40 7.10
C PRO A 72 -9.68 -3.65 8.32
N LEU A 73 -9.46 -2.60 9.09
CA LEU A 73 -8.70 -2.69 10.34
C LEU A 73 -9.58 -3.31 11.42
N SER A 74 -9.38 -4.59 11.67
CA SER A 74 -10.04 -5.30 12.78
C SER A 74 -9.25 -5.11 14.08
N SER A 75 -9.86 -5.51 15.22
CA SER A 75 -9.17 -5.48 16.50
C SER A 75 -7.89 -6.33 16.47
N ALA A 76 -7.98 -7.55 15.96
CA ALA A 76 -6.82 -8.44 15.87
C ALA A 76 -5.72 -7.82 15.00
N LEU A 77 -6.08 -7.26 13.86
CA LEU A 77 -5.13 -6.63 12.96
C LEU A 77 -4.51 -5.38 13.60
N ALA A 78 -5.30 -4.59 14.32
CA ALA A 78 -4.80 -3.40 15.01
C ALA A 78 -3.73 -3.75 16.06
N LEU A 79 -3.98 -4.79 16.84
CA LEU A 79 -3.04 -5.22 17.87
C LEU A 79 -1.74 -5.78 17.28
N GLU A 80 -1.85 -6.57 16.22
CA GLU A 80 -0.67 -7.09 15.51
C GLU A 80 0.12 -5.95 14.85
N ALA A 81 -0.57 -4.99 14.26
CA ALA A 81 0.06 -3.81 13.66
C ALA A 81 0.83 -3.00 14.70
N ALA A 82 0.26 -2.83 15.90
CA ALA A 82 0.92 -2.13 16.99
C ALA A 82 2.19 -2.85 17.42
N ARG A 83 2.15 -4.18 17.49
CA ARG A 83 3.33 -5.00 17.84
C ARG A 83 4.43 -4.83 16.79
N LEU A 84 4.09 -4.93 15.52
CA LEU A 84 5.06 -4.78 14.43
C LEU A 84 5.64 -3.37 14.38
N ALA A 85 4.81 -2.36 14.59
CA ALA A 85 5.27 -0.97 14.63
C ALA A 85 6.24 -0.73 15.78
N HIS A 86 5.96 -1.30 16.95
CA HIS A 86 6.83 -1.19 18.12
C HIS A 86 8.19 -1.86 17.87
N GLU A 87 8.18 -3.09 17.39
CA GLU A 87 9.41 -3.86 17.12
C GLU A 87 10.27 -3.22 16.02
N GLY A 88 9.64 -2.74 14.95
CA GLY A 88 10.31 -2.16 13.79
C GLY A 88 10.44 -0.65 13.85
N GLN A 89 9.93 -0.01 14.87
CA GLN A 89 9.88 1.46 14.98
C GLN A 89 9.24 2.09 13.75
N LEU A 90 8.12 1.52 13.33
CA LEU A 90 7.36 1.98 12.16
C LEU A 90 6.29 2.99 12.57
N ALA A 91 5.91 3.85 11.64
CA ALA A 91 4.73 4.69 11.79
C ALA A 91 3.47 3.81 11.84
N MET A 92 2.38 4.36 12.41
CA MET A 92 1.13 3.62 12.58
C MET A 92 0.64 2.98 11.27
N ALA A 93 0.56 3.76 10.21
CA ALA A 93 0.05 3.26 8.93
C ALA A 93 0.94 2.15 8.36
N ASP A 94 2.25 2.29 8.48
CA ASP A 94 3.20 1.28 8.00
C ASP A 94 3.06 -0.03 8.76
N GLY A 95 2.83 0.04 10.08
CA GLY A 95 2.55 -1.14 10.89
C GLY A 95 1.28 -1.86 10.44
N ILE A 96 0.22 -1.11 10.13
CA ILE A 96 -1.05 -1.68 9.64
C ILE A 96 -0.86 -2.32 8.27
N ILE A 97 -0.15 -1.67 7.38
CA ILE A 97 0.14 -2.19 6.04
C ILE A 97 0.94 -3.50 6.12
N LEU A 98 1.99 -3.51 6.92
CA LEU A 98 2.83 -4.70 7.10
C LEU A 98 2.03 -5.86 7.71
N ALA A 99 1.23 -5.58 8.74
CA ALA A 99 0.38 -6.59 9.37
C ALA A 99 -0.63 -7.16 8.35
N THR A 100 -1.21 -6.32 7.52
CA THR A 100 -2.16 -6.75 6.48
C THR A 100 -1.47 -7.65 5.45
N ALA A 101 -0.26 -7.29 5.02
CA ALA A 101 0.51 -8.11 4.08
C ALA A 101 0.79 -9.50 4.68
N ARG A 102 1.19 -9.56 5.94
CA ARG A 102 1.47 -10.84 6.61
C ARG A 102 0.21 -11.68 6.82
N LEU A 103 -0.90 -11.05 7.20
CA LEU A 103 -2.18 -11.74 7.37
C LEU A 103 -2.65 -12.40 6.08
N THR A 104 -2.49 -11.72 4.97
CA THR A 104 -2.98 -12.20 3.66
C THR A 104 -1.96 -13.04 2.89
N GLY A 105 -0.73 -13.13 3.37
CA GLY A 105 0.36 -13.79 2.66
C GLY A 105 0.81 -13.04 1.42
N ALA A 106 0.57 -11.74 1.36
CA ALA A 106 0.85 -10.92 0.20
C ALA A 106 2.33 -10.53 0.11
N THR A 107 2.80 -10.31 -1.13
CA THR A 107 4.04 -9.57 -1.36
C THR A 107 3.74 -8.09 -1.22
N LEU A 108 4.51 -7.40 -0.39
CA LEU A 108 4.40 -5.96 -0.20
C LEU A 108 5.29 -5.24 -1.20
N TRP A 109 4.69 -4.41 -2.04
CA TRP A 109 5.39 -3.59 -3.03
C TRP A 109 5.50 -2.17 -2.51
N THR A 110 6.71 -1.65 -2.38
CA THR A 110 6.93 -0.36 -1.73
C THR A 110 8.18 0.34 -2.25
N GLN A 111 8.19 1.66 -2.15
CA GLN A 111 9.42 2.46 -2.30
C GLN A 111 9.82 3.14 -0.98
N ASP A 112 9.23 2.71 0.13
CA ASP A 112 9.57 3.21 1.46
C ASP A 112 10.74 2.39 2.02
N SER A 113 11.86 3.05 2.30
CA SER A 113 13.08 2.41 2.79
C SER A 113 12.88 1.74 4.16
N ASP A 114 11.85 2.11 4.93
CA ASP A 114 11.57 1.47 6.21
C ASP A 114 11.25 -0.02 6.07
N PHE A 115 10.79 -0.44 4.89
CA PHE A 115 10.49 -1.85 4.61
C PHE A 115 11.62 -2.60 3.90
N ALA A 116 12.70 -1.91 3.54
CA ALA A 116 13.80 -2.52 2.76
C ALA A 116 14.41 -3.69 3.53
N GLY A 117 14.63 -4.80 2.85
CA GLY A 117 15.25 -5.99 3.42
C GLY A 117 14.34 -6.88 4.23
N MET A 118 13.06 -6.51 4.41
CA MET A 118 12.10 -7.38 5.10
C MET A 118 11.66 -8.55 4.23
N PRO A 119 11.32 -9.71 4.84
CA PRO A 119 10.80 -10.86 4.08
C PRO A 119 9.52 -10.50 3.31
N ASN A 120 9.39 -11.05 2.10
CA ASN A 120 8.21 -10.88 1.25
C ASN A 120 7.93 -9.42 0.88
N VAL A 121 8.97 -8.60 0.82
CA VAL A 121 8.89 -7.21 0.40
C VAL A 121 9.65 -7.03 -0.91
N HIS A 122 8.96 -6.46 -1.89
CA HIS A 122 9.57 -6.02 -3.14
C HIS A 122 9.81 -4.51 -3.01
N TYR A 123 11.01 -4.16 -2.58
CA TYR A 123 11.40 -2.76 -2.38
C TYR A 123 12.04 -2.19 -3.63
N VAL A 124 11.63 -0.99 -4.00
CA VAL A 124 12.18 -0.22 -5.12
C VAL A 124 12.65 1.12 -4.58
N SER A 125 13.91 1.47 -4.84
CA SER A 125 14.43 2.76 -4.42
C SER A 125 13.67 3.91 -5.07
N LYS A 126 13.33 4.93 -4.29
CA LYS A 126 12.76 6.16 -4.83
C LYS A 126 13.70 6.80 -5.83
N ILE A 127 13.14 7.29 -6.93
CA ILE A 127 13.88 8.05 -7.93
C ILE A 127 13.46 9.51 -7.77
N PRO A 128 14.40 10.44 -7.58
CA PRO A 128 14.07 11.87 -7.54
C PRO A 128 13.44 12.32 -8.86
N SER A 129 12.39 13.13 -8.76
CA SER A 129 11.67 13.67 -9.91
C SER A 129 12.04 15.12 -10.17
#